data_42eedc95f67e1ac56a865d4ea218da45
#
_entry.id   42eedc95f67e1ac56a865d4ea218da45
#
_cell.length_a   1.000
_cell.length_b   1.000
_cell.length_c   1.000
_cell.angle_alpha   90.00
_cell.angle_beta   90.00
_cell.angle_gamma   90.00
#
_symmetry.space_group_name_H-M   'P 1'
#
loop_
_entity.id
_entity.type
_entity.pdbx_description
1 polymer ?
#
loop_
_entity_poly.entity_id
_entity_poly.type
_entity_poly.pdbx_seq_one_letter_code
_entity_poly.pdbx_strand_id
1 'polypeptide(L)'
;WYPGKGDTLTLKMGYQGEKLLSCGTFSIDEIEVSSPASVVSIRGVATSVNSALRTKTSRGFENTTLAAVAGRIARKHRLKLVGSIESIRIDRVTQYAETDVGFLRRLASEYGYAVKVVSDQLIFSHLATLRSQEPVRQLKPQDVARFSLRDTINRVYKSAKVKHQKSSSKKLIVYEADGGTRESDKKLKGGKVTSADSLKVNSRVSDPDSARIKADSALARHNEYQQNGSLTLTGTPQLTAGNKIELVSFGQLSGPWLITTARHAF
;
A
#
# COMPACT_ATOMS: atom_id res chain seq x y z
N TRP A 1 -37.08 7.16 10.76
CA TRP A 1 -35.87 6.49 11.23
C TRP A 1 -34.70 7.48 11.26
N TYR A 2 -33.98 7.56 12.35
CA TYR A 2 -32.80 8.38 12.53
C TYR A 2 -31.62 7.47 12.91
N PRO A 3 -30.53 7.41 12.13
CA PRO A 3 -29.41 6.55 12.42
C PRO A 3 -28.63 7.06 13.64
N GLY A 4 -28.14 6.13 14.46
CA GLY A 4 -27.29 6.42 15.61
C GLY A 4 -25.80 6.35 15.28
N LYS A 5 -24.97 7.05 16.06
CA LYS A 5 -23.51 6.84 15.99
C LYS A 5 -23.19 5.41 16.44
N GLY A 6 -22.39 4.71 15.63
CA GLY A 6 -22.07 3.30 15.86
C GLY A 6 -22.98 2.31 15.14
N ASP A 7 -24.11 2.78 14.58
CA ASP A 7 -24.91 1.94 13.67
C ASP A 7 -24.07 1.56 12.45
N THR A 8 -24.46 0.48 11.79
CA THR A 8 -23.72 -0.02 10.64
C THR A 8 -24.51 0.14 9.36
N LEU A 9 -23.79 0.52 8.30
CA LEU A 9 -24.31 0.53 6.94
C LEU A 9 -23.48 -0.39 6.04
N THR A 10 -24.16 -1.10 5.15
CA THR A 10 -23.50 -1.88 4.08
C THR A 10 -23.63 -1.12 2.77
N LEU A 11 -22.51 -0.82 2.14
CA LEU A 11 -22.48 -0.09 0.88
C LEU A 11 -22.20 -1.05 -0.27
N LYS A 12 -23.03 -0.94 -1.30
CA LYS A 12 -22.79 -1.55 -2.61
C LYS A 12 -22.88 -0.46 -3.67
N MET A 13 -22.01 -0.49 -4.66
CA MET A 13 -22.00 0.48 -5.75
C MET A 13 -21.93 -0.20 -7.11
N GLY A 14 -22.49 0.46 -8.14
CA GLY A 14 -22.51 -0.04 -9.51
C GLY A 14 -23.63 0.60 -10.31
N TYR A 15 -23.83 0.09 -11.50
CA TYR A 15 -24.88 0.56 -12.41
C TYR A 15 -26.13 -0.34 -12.30
N GLN A 16 -27.27 0.27 -12.61
CA GLN A 16 -28.54 -0.48 -12.65
C GLN A 16 -28.46 -1.58 -13.71
N GLY A 17 -28.86 -2.80 -13.33
CA GLY A 17 -28.78 -3.97 -14.21
C GLY A 17 -27.45 -4.69 -14.20
N GLU A 18 -26.43 -4.18 -13.50
CA GLU A 18 -25.11 -4.82 -13.38
C GLU A 18 -24.90 -5.40 -11.98
N LYS A 19 -23.90 -6.27 -11.87
CA LYS A 19 -23.47 -6.80 -10.57
C LYS A 19 -22.82 -5.70 -9.74
N LEU A 20 -23.45 -5.34 -8.64
CA LEU A 20 -22.94 -4.34 -7.72
C LEU A 20 -21.64 -4.82 -7.02
N LEU A 21 -20.65 -3.93 -6.94
CA LEU A 21 -19.47 -4.13 -6.13
C LEU A 21 -19.82 -3.93 -4.66
N SER A 22 -19.54 -4.91 -3.82
CA SER A 22 -19.66 -4.75 -2.37
C SER A 22 -18.46 -3.95 -1.83
N CYS A 23 -18.75 -2.78 -1.27
CA CYS A 23 -17.71 -1.91 -0.67
C CYS A 23 -17.45 -2.25 0.80
N GLY A 24 -18.27 -3.14 1.40
CA GLY A 24 -18.15 -3.58 2.79
C GLY A 24 -19.15 -2.90 3.72
N THR A 25 -18.93 -3.12 5.00
CA THR A 25 -19.76 -2.57 6.10
C THR A 25 -19.00 -1.46 6.81
N PHE A 26 -19.71 -0.38 7.10
CA PHE A 26 -19.17 0.83 7.71
C PHE A 26 -19.94 1.13 9.00
N SER A 27 -19.25 1.59 10.01
CA SER A 27 -19.85 2.15 11.23
C SER A 27 -20.02 3.65 11.07
N ILE A 28 -21.19 4.16 11.42
CA ILE A 28 -21.50 5.59 11.39
C ILE A 28 -20.67 6.31 12.45
N ASP A 29 -19.83 7.22 12.00
CA ASP A 29 -18.93 8.01 12.84
C ASP A 29 -19.47 9.43 13.05
N GLU A 30 -20.10 9.99 12.03
CA GLU A 30 -20.60 11.36 12.03
C GLU A 30 -21.94 11.46 11.29
N ILE A 31 -22.85 12.21 11.87
CA ILE A 31 -24.13 12.58 11.28
C ILE A 31 -24.23 14.10 11.36
N GLU A 32 -24.37 14.73 10.20
CA GLU A 32 -24.53 16.17 10.06
C GLU A 32 -25.90 16.47 9.46
N VAL A 33 -26.63 17.38 10.08
CA VAL A 33 -27.91 17.87 9.55
C VAL A 33 -27.72 19.33 9.20
N SER A 34 -28.02 19.71 7.99
CA SER A 34 -27.87 21.09 7.50
C SER A 34 -29.18 21.64 6.94
N SER A 35 -29.36 22.96 7.15
CA SER A 35 -30.49 23.76 6.67
C SER A 35 -29.92 24.98 5.91
N PRO A 36 -30.62 25.54 4.91
CA PRO A 36 -32.05 25.36 4.59
C PRO A 36 -32.39 24.17 3.70
N ALA A 37 -31.41 23.47 3.13
CA ALA A 37 -31.67 22.37 2.19
C ALA A 37 -32.19 21.08 2.87
N SER A 38 -32.26 21.03 4.20
CA SER A 38 -32.68 19.82 4.98
C SER A 38 -31.95 18.54 4.55
N VAL A 39 -30.65 18.63 4.42
CA VAL A 39 -29.78 17.50 4.02
C VAL A 39 -29.23 16.82 5.25
N VAL A 40 -29.24 15.49 5.26
CA VAL A 40 -28.56 14.66 6.23
C VAL A 40 -27.32 14.03 5.59
N SER A 41 -26.15 14.39 6.07
CA SER A 41 -24.89 13.80 5.65
C SER A 41 -24.44 12.76 6.66
N ILE A 42 -24.16 11.56 6.21
CA ILE A 42 -23.69 10.46 7.05
C ILE A 42 -22.26 10.11 6.63
N ARG A 43 -21.33 10.15 7.58
CA ARG A 43 -19.97 9.66 7.39
C ARG A 43 -19.79 8.33 8.10
N GLY A 44 -19.30 7.34 7.38
CA GLY A 44 -19.00 6.02 7.91
C GLY A 44 -17.54 5.65 7.77
N VAL A 45 -17.06 4.89 8.74
CA VAL A 45 -15.70 4.33 8.73
C VAL A 45 -15.82 2.81 8.67
N ALA A 46 -14.95 2.14 7.89
CA ALA A 46 -14.97 0.69 7.76
C ALA A 46 -14.99 0.03 9.15
N THR A 47 -15.98 -0.85 9.39
CA THR A 47 -16.22 -1.50 10.69
C THR A 47 -15.06 -2.36 11.17
N SER A 48 -14.26 -2.87 10.23
CA SER A 48 -13.01 -3.57 10.53
C SER A 48 -11.98 -2.71 11.29
N VAL A 49 -12.16 -1.37 11.29
CA VAL A 49 -11.33 -0.43 12.04
C VAL A 49 -12.05 -0.05 13.34
N ASN A 50 -12.29 -1.04 14.19
CA ASN A 50 -12.88 -0.82 15.52
C ASN A 50 -11.95 0.05 16.40
N SER A 51 -12.47 0.50 17.56
CA SER A 51 -11.72 1.35 18.49
C SER A 51 -10.37 0.73 18.93
N ALA A 52 -10.33 -0.61 19.07
CA ALA A 52 -9.11 -1.32 19.45
C ALA A 52 -8.00 -1.24 18.38
N LEU A 53 -8.36 -1.21 17.10
CA LEU A 53 -7.38 -1.01 15.99
C LEU A 53 -6.85 0.44 15.94
N ARG A 54 -7.61 1.41 16.43
CA ARG A 54 -7.24 2.83 16.49
C ARG A 54 -6.44 3.19 17.74
N THR A 55 -6.46 2.34 18.77
CA THR A 55 -5.75 2.60 20.02
C THR A 55 -4.25 2.43 19.82
N LYS A 56 -3.48 3.44 20.24
CA LYS A 56 -2.02 3.38 20.23
C LYS A 56 -1.54 2.46 21.35
N THR A 57 -0.56 1.62 21.02
CA THR A 57 0.06 0.69 21.98
C THR A 57 1.57 0.69 21.83
N SER A 58 2.27 0.30 22.91
CA SER A 58 3.70 0.11 22.88
C SER A 58 4.03 -1.31 23.32
N ARG A 59 4.76 -2.05 22.49
CA ARG A 59 5.21 -3.43 22.79
C ARG A 59 6.39 -3.83 21.91
N GLY A 60 7.17 -4.78 22.38
CA GLY A 60 8.26 -5.40 21.64
C GLY A 60 7.86 -6.76 21.06
N PHE A 61 8.46 -7.08 19.93
CA PHE A 61 8.44 -8.42 19.35
C PHE A 61 9.89 -8.85 19.15
N GLU A 62 10.25 -10.04 19.66
CA GLU A 62 11.61 -10.56 19.62
C GLU A 62 11.60 -12.00 19.09
N ASN A 63 12.70 -12.37 18.40
CA ASN A 63 12.91 -13.72 17.88
C ASN A 63 11.68 -14.27 17.14
N THR A 64 11.17 -13.53 16.19
CA THR A 64 9.90 -13.79 15.49
C THR A 64 10.06 -13.70 13.98
N THR A 65 8.95 -13.82 13.24
CA THR A 65 8.88 -13.60 11.80
C THR A 65 7.84 -12.56 11.47
N LEU A 66 7.93 -11.94 10.28
CA LEU A 66 6.93 -11.00 9.79
C LEU A 66 5.52 -11.62 9.80
N ALA A 67 5.40 -12.86 9.34
CA ALA A 67 4.13 -13.61 9.33
C ALA A 67 3.58 -13.83 10.76
N ALA A 68 4.45 -14.16 11.73
CA ALA A 68 4.04 -14.37 13.11
C ALA A 68 3.54 -13.06 13.76
N VAL A 69 4.20 -11.94 13.51
CA VAL A 69 3.76 -10.61 13.98
C VAL A 69 2.39 -10.26 13.39
N ALA A 70 2.23 -10.40 12.07
CA ALA A 70 0.97 -10.16 11.38
C ALA A 70 -0.15 -11.07 11.92
N GLY A 71 0.12 -12.36 12.08
CA GLY A 71 -0.84 -13.33 12.63
C GLY A 71 -1.24 -13.05 14.09
N ARG A 72 -0.30 -12.58 14.93
CA ARG A 72 -0.60 -12.19 16.32
C ARG A 72 -1.55 -10.99 16.38
N ILE A 73 -1.34 -9.99 15.52
CA ILE A 73 -2.19 -8.81 15.45
C ILE A 73 -3.56 -9.17 14.84
N ALA A 74 -3.59 -9.97 13.78
CA ALA A 74 -4.83 -10.45 13.18
C ALA A 74 -5.72 -11.16 14.22
N ARG A 75 -5.14 -12.12 14.96
CA ARG A 75 -5.87 -12.85 16.03
C ARG A 75 -6.38 -11.92 17.15
N LYS A 76 -5.56 -10.95 17.57
CA LYS A 76 -5.97 -9.96 18.59
C LYS A 76 -7.25 -9.23 18.20
N HIS A 77 -7.39 -8.92 16.90
CA HIS A 77 -8.53 -8.17 16.35
C HIS A 77 -9.60 -9.06 15.70
N ARG A 78 -9.49 -10.38 15.85
CA ARG A 78 -10.42 -11.36 15.23
C ARG A 78 -10.52 -11.22 13.71
N LEU A 79 -9.38 -10.84 13.08
CA LEU A 79 -9.27 -10.73 11.63
C LEU A 79 -8.66 -12.00 11.05
N LYS A 80 -9.13 -12.39 9.88
CA LYS A 80 -8.53 -13.45 9.07
C LYS A 80 -7.33 -12.89 8.33
N LEU A 81 -6.14 -13.44 8.58
CA LEU A 81 -4.94 -13.09 7.82
C LEU A 81 -5.02 -13.71 6.42
N VAL A 82 -4.94 -12.89 5.39
CA VAL A 82 -5.00 -13.29 3.97
C VAL A 82 -3.73 -12.81 3.25
N GLY A 83 -3.18 -13.66 2.40
CA GLY A 83 -1.98 -13.40 1.62
C GLY A 83 -0.83 -14.31 2.02
N SER A 84 0.17 -14.37 1.16
CA SER A 84 1.40 -15.12 1.40
C SER A 84 2.47 -14.17 1.93
N ILE A 85 3.00 -14.47 3.12
CA ILE A 85 4.09 -13.71 3.73
C ILE A 85 5.29 -14.64 3.83
N GLU A 86 6.40 -14.24 3.22
CA GLU A 86 7.65 -14.99 3.30
C GLU A 86 8.13 -15.13 4.76
N SER A 87 8.88 -16.18 5.04
CA SER A 87 9.43 -16.43 6.37
C SER A 87 10.62 -15.51 6.66
N ILE A 88 10.33 -14.22 6.83
CA ILE A 88 11.33 -13.19 7.11
C ILE A 88 11.57 -13.14 8.61
N ARG A 89 12.80 -13.43 9.01
CA ARG A 89 13.21 -13.40 10.41
C ARG A 89 13.35 -11.97 10.92
N ILE A 90 12.87 -11.75 12.14
CA ILE A 90 12.95 -10.47 12.87
C ILE A 90 13.53 -10.77 14.26
N ASP A 91 14.76 -10.34 14.52
CA ASP A 91 15.38 -10.49 15.84
C ASP A 91 14.66 -9.62 16.87
N ARG A 92 14.39 -8.37 16.52
CA ARG A 92 13.63 -7.44 17.37
C ARG A 92 12.99 -6.33 16.56
N VAL A 93 11.71 -6.05 16.82
CA VAL A 93 11.00 -4.88 16.35
C VAL A 93 10.11 -4.32 17.46
N THR A 94 10.04 -3.01 17.56
CA THR A 94 9.23 -2.31 18.57
C THR A 94 8.11 -1.53 17.89
N GLN A 95 6.90 -1.74 18.38
CA GLN A 95 5.78 -0.84 18.19
C GLN A 95 5.85 0.17 19.31
N TYR A 96 5.96 1.45 19.00
CA TYR A 96 6.05 2.51 20.00
C TYR A 96 5.01 3.60 19.74
N ALA A 97 4.05 3.73 20.65
CA ALA A 97 2.95 4.70 20.55
C ALA A 97 2.25 4.72 19.17
N GLU A 98 2.16 3.57 18.52
CA GLU A 98 1.54 3.37 17.21
C GLU A 98 0.26 2.55 17.33
N THR A 99 -0.69 2.76 16.42
CA THR A 99 -1.82 1.85 16.24
C THR A 99 -1.35 0.54 15.63
N ASP A 100 -2.07 -0.56 15.89
CA ASP A 100 -1.70 -1.87 15.34
C ASP A 100 -1.65 -1.86 13.80
N VAL A 101 -2.58 -1.17 13.14
CA VAL A 101 -2.56 -1.03 11.67
C VAL A 101 -1.41 -0.16 11.20
N GLY A 102 -1.12 0.94 11.88
CA GLY A 102 0.01 1.82 11.58
C GLY A 102 1.34 1.08 11.66
N PHE A 103 1.53 0.34 12.75
CA PHE A 103 2.71 -0.52 12.95
C PHE A 103 2.85 -1.57 11.85
N LEU A 104 1.77 -2.30 11.51
CA LEU A 104 1.81 -3.29 10.44
C LEU A 104 2.11 -2.67 9.08
N ARG A 105 1.55 -1.50 8.76
CA ARG A 105 1.85 -0.80 7.50
C ARG A 105 3.31 -0.40 7.42
N ARG A 106 3.85 0.16 8.49
CA ARG A 106 5.28 0.52 8.57
C ARG A 106 6.16 -0.72 8.40
N LEU A 107 5.89 -1.75 9.20
CA LEU A 107 6.68 -2.98 9.17
C LEU A 107 6.60 -3.68 7.80
N ALA A 108 5.41 -3.83 7.24
CA ALA A 108 5.21 -4.43 5.93
C ALA A 108 5.94 -3.67 4.83
N SER A 109 5.87 -2.33 4.85
CA SER A 109 6.55 -1.50 3.85
C SER A 109 8.07 -1.63 3.87
N GLU A 110 8.67 -1.96 5.02
CA GLU A 110 10.10 -2.23 5.13
C GLU A 110 10.52 -3.51 4.37
N TYR A 111 9.57 -4.43 4.19
CA TYR A 111 9.79 -5.73 3.54
C TYR A 111 9.07 -5.88 2.19
N GLY A 112 8.60 -4.78 1.59
CA GLY A 112 7.99 -4.78 0.27
C GLY A 112 6.55 -5.28 0.20
N TYR A 113 5.83 -5.23 1.32
CA TYR A 113 4.42 -5.61 1.40
C TYR A 113 3.50 -4.39 1.55
N ALA A 114 2.30 -4.48 0.97
CA ALA A 114 1.17 -3.62 1.26
C ALA A 114 0.21 -4.29 2.25
N VAL A 115 -0.39 -3.51 3.13
CA VAL A 115 -1.36 -3.98 4.13
C VAL A 115 -2.67 -3.23 4.00
N LYS A 116 -3.75 -3.99 3.94
CA LYS A 116 -5.12 -3.47 3.89
C LYS A 116 -6.01 -4.25 4.86
N VAL A 117 -6.90 -3.56 5.55
CA VAL A 117 -7.96 -4.19 6.34
C VAL A 117 -9.28 -3.99 5.60
N VAL A 118 -9.98 -5.06 5.29
CA VAL A 118 -11.26 -5.05 4.58
C VAL A 118 -12.19 -6.05 5.28
N SER A 119 -13.34 -5.57 5.72
CA SER A 119 -14.29 -6.37 6.48
C SER A 119 -13.63 -7.06 7.69
N ASP A 120 -13.59 -8.37 7.71
CA ASP A 120 -12.97 -9.21 8.75
C ASP A 120 -11.56 -9.72 8.36
N GLN A 121 -10.96 -9.16 7.30
CA GLN A 121 -9.69 -9.63 6.74
C GLN A 121 -8.57 -8.60 6.91
N LEU A 122 -7.41 -9.10 7.34
CA LEU A 122 -6.13 -8.41 7.26
C LEU A 122 -5.37 -8.97 6.06
N ILE A 123 -5.27 -8.16 5.01
CA ILE A 123 -4.68 -8.58 3.73
C ILE A 123 -3.23 -8.10 3.67
N PHE A 124 -2.32 -9.04 3.45
CA PHE A 124 -0.93 -8.78 3.13
C PHE A 124 -0.67 -9.15 1.67
N SER A 125 -0.18 -8.20 0.88
CA SER A 125 0.15 -8.43 -0.52
C SER A 125 1.56 -7.99 -0.81
N HIS A 126 2.37 -8.86 -1.39
CA HIS A 126 3.69 -8.47 -1.86
C HIS A 126 3.55 -7.51 -3.05
N LEU A 127 4.23 -6.38 -3.01
CA LEU A 127 4.09 -5.33 -4.04
C LEU A 127 4.51 -5.83 -5.43
N ALA A 128 5.52 -6.69 -5.52
CA ALA A 128 5.90 -7.29 -6.80
C ALA A 128 4.77 -8.15 -7.39
N THR A 129 4.05 -8.92 -6.54
CA THR A 129 2.90 -9.72 -6.98
C THR A 129 1.76 -8.82 -7.50
N LEU A 130 1.48 -7.71 -6.82
CA LEU A 130 0.47 -6.76 -7.32
C LEU A 130 0.86 -6.15 -8.66
N ARG A 131 2.14 -5.89 -8.87
CA ARG A 131 2.66 -5.36 -10.14
C ARG A 131 2.69 -6.38 -11.28
N SER A 132 2.82 -7.66 -10.96
CA SER A 132 2.83 -8.75 -11.97
C SER A 132 1.43 -9.17 -12.42
N GLN A 133 0.37 -8.75 -11.74
CA GLN A 133 -1.01 -9.03 -12.13
C GLN A 133 -1.34 -8.47 -13.51
N GLU A 134 -2.28 -9.10 -14.20
CA GLU A 134 -2.82 -8.54 -15.44
C GLU A 134 -3.60 -7.24 -15.16
N PRO A 135 -3.53 -6.26 -16.07
CA PRO A 135 -4.32 -5.04 -15.94
C PRO A 135 -5.82 -5.34 -15.98
N VAL A 136 -6.57 -4.80 -15.02
CA VAL A 136 -8.04 -4.95 -15.02
C VAL A 136 -8.71 -4.13 -16.12
N ARG A 137 -8.01 -3.10 -16.64
CA ARG A 137 -8.49 -2.25 -17.73
C ARG A 137 -7.33 -1.58 -18.44
N GLN A 138 -7.47 -1.43 -19.75
CA GLN A 138 -6.67 -0.52 -20.57
C GLN A 138 -7.41 0.81 -20.70
N LEU A 139 -6.70 1.92 -20.58
CA LEU A 139 -7.25 3.27 -20.68
C LEU A 139 -6.48 4.07 -21.74
N LYS A 140 -7.22 4.77 -22.58
CA LYS A 140 -6.71 5.74 -23.55
C LYS A 140 -7.05 7.15 -23.09
N PRO A 141 -6.41 8.22 -23.60
CA PRO A 141 -6.74 9.59 -23.24
C PRO A 141 -8.24 9.94 -23.41
N GLN A 142 -8.90 9.39 -24.41
CA GLN A 142 -10.34 9.61 -24.65
C GLN A 142 -11.25 8.94 -23.61
N ASP A 143 -10.77 7.96 -22.87
CA ASP A 143 -11.53 7.27 -21.82
C ASP A 143 -11.47 8.01 -20.48
N VAL A 144 -10.66 9.08 -20.41
CA VAL A 144 -10.33 9.80 -19.18
C VAL A 144 -10.78 11.25 -19.30
N ALA A 145 -11.67 11.70 -18.41
CA ALA A 145 -12.16 13.07 -18.40
C ALA A 145 -11.07 14.09 -18.02
N ARG A 146 -10.17 13.71 -17.11
CA ARG A 146 -9.03 14.53 -16.71
C ARG A 146 -7.90 13.63 -16.25
N PHE A 147 -6.66 14.00 -16.61
CA PHE A 147 -5.48 13.35 -16.08
C PHE A 147 -4.38 14.35 -15.76
N SER A 148 -3.54 13.99 -14.79
CA SER A 148 -2.28 14.64 -14.51
C SER A 148 -1.28 13.54 -14.24
N LEU A 149 -0.31 13.36 -15.12
CA LEU A 149 0.75 12.36 -15.04
C LEU A 149 2.08 13.07 -14.96
N ARG A 150 2.95 12.59 -14.11
CA ARG A 150 4.25 13.20 -13.83
C ARG A 150 5.34 12.13 -13.84
N ASP A 151 6.45 12.45 -14.47
CA ASP A 151 7.71 11.73 -14.36
C ASP A 151 8.78 12.68 -13.80
N THR A 152 9.55 12.23 -12.84
CA THR A 152 10.57 13.03 -12.19
C THR A 152 11.79 12.19 -11.86
N ILE A 153 12.98 12.76 -12.03
CA ILE A 153 14.25 12.18 -11.57
C ILE A 153 14.57 12.55 -10.13
N ASN A 154 13.83 13.48 -9.56
CA ASN A 154 14.05 13.92 -8.19
C ASN A 154 13.70 12.80 -7.20
N ARG A 155 14.61 12.47 -6.29
CA ARG A 155 14.49 11.37 -5.32
C ARG A 155 14.47 9.96 -5.93
N VAL A 156 14.94 9.82 -7.15
CA VAL A 156 15.21 8.50 -7.76
C VAL A 156 16.63 8.10 -7.42
N TYR A 157 16.81 6.90 -6.90
CA TYR A 157 18.11 6.38 -6.49
C TYR A 157 18.57 5.27 -7.41
N LYS A 158 19.85 5.27 -7.73
CA LYS A 158 20.49 4.19 -8.50
C LYS A 158 20.67 2.93 -7.67
N SER A 159 21.00 3.09 -6.40
CA SER A 159 21.25 1.97 -5.50
C SER A 159 20.72 2.25 -4.10
N ALA A 160 20.52 1.21 -3.30
CA ALA A 160 20.24 1.34 -1.88
C ALA A 160 21.23 0.49 -1.08
N LYS A 161 21.77 1.06 -0.01
CA LYS A 161 22.79 0.42 0.83
C LYS A 161 22.29 0.30 2.26
N VAL A 162 22.17 -0.94 2.74
CA VAL A 162 21.91 -1.27 4.13
C VAL A 162 23.24 -1.59 4.82
N LYS A 163 23.49 -0.96 5.97
CA LYS A 163 24.61 -1.30 6.84
C LYS A 163 24.09 -1.53 8.25
N HIS A 164 24.42 -2.65 8.85
CA HIS A 164 24.08 -2.95 10.23
C HIS A 164 25.19 -3.72 10.92
N GLN A 165 25.63 -3.24 12.07
CA GLN A 165 26.55 -3.99 12.94
C GLN A 165 25.74 -4.78 13.97
N LYS A 166 25.82 -6.12 13.88
CA LYS A 166 25.15 -7.00 14.82
C LYS A 166 25.97 -7.07 16.12
N SER A 167 25.48 -6.44 17.18
CA SER A 167 26.20 -6.30 18.46
C SER A 167 26.57 -7.64 19.08
N SER A 168 25.70 -8.65 18.97
CA SER A 168 25.92 -9.99 19.56
C SER A 168 27.06 -10.76 18.90
N SER A 169 27.33 -10.56 17.62
CA SER A 169 28.38 -11.27 16.88
C SER A 169 29.51 -10.36 16.40
N LYS A 170 29.44 -9.05 16.68
CA LYS A 170 30.38 -8.02 16.20
C LYS A 170 30.54 -8.01 14.65
N LYS A 171 29.66 -8.69 13.90
CA LYS A 171 29.71 -8.78 12.45
C LYS A 171 29.02 -7.57 11.82
N LEU A 172 29.65 -7.01 10.80
CA LEU A 172 29.06 -5.97 9.95
C LEU A 172 28.30 -6.65 8.81
N ILE A 173 27.00 -6.41 8.72
CA ILE A 173 26.14 -6.81 7.62
C ILE A 173 26.05 -5.62 6.68
N VAL A 174 26.46 -5.82 5.43
CA VAL A 174 26.37 -4.81 4.36
C VAL A 174 25.70 -5.46 3.17
N TYR A 175 24.71 -4.80 2.63
CA TYR A 175 24.10 -5.17 1.36
C TYR A 175 23.86 -3.92 0.54
N GLU A 176 24.11 -4.00 -0.75
CA GLU A 176 23.85 -2.93 -1.71
C GLU A 176 22.97 -3.48 -2.82
N ALA A 177 21.75 -2.95 -2.90
CA ALA A 177 20.82 -3.23 -3.99
C ALA A 177 21.12 -2.29 -5.15
N ASP A 178 21.22 -2.82 -6.35
CA ASP A 178 21.32 -2.02 -7.57
C ASP A 178 19.92 -1.82 -8.16
N GLY A 179 19.56 -0.57 -8.37
CA GLY A 179 18.25 -0.18 -8.89
C GLY A 179 18.08 -0.35 -10.38
N GLY A 180 18.61 -1.42 -10.95
CA GLY A 180 18.59 -1.70 -12.39
C GLY A 180 17.45 -1.02 -13.14
N THR A 181 17.70 -0.54 -14.34
CA THR A 181 16.69 0.07 -15.22
C THR A 181 15.41 -0.75 -15.24
N ARG A 182 14.26 -0.12 -15.00
CA ARG A 182 12.94 -0.78 -15.18
C ARG A 182 12.87 -1.39 -16.58
N GLU A 183 12.15 -2.49 -16.75
CA GLU A 183 11.96 -3.07 -18.09
C GLU A 183 11.29 -2.10 -19.08
N SER A 184 10.44 -1.18 -18.58
CA SER A 184 9.92 -0.07 -19.36
C SER A 184 11.01 0.86 -19.89
N ASP A 185 12.05 1.09 -19.10
CA ASP A 185 13.17 1.99 -19.47
C ASP A 185 14.16 1.30 -20.42
N LYS A 186 14.22 -0.04 -20.41
CA LYS A 186 14.98 -0.83 -21.39
C LYS A 186 14.42 -0.74 -22.81
N LYS A 187 13.09 -0.51 -22.94
CA LYS A 187 12.44 -0.31 -24.26
C LYS A 187 12.68 1.08 -24.85
N LEU A 188 12.97 2.06 -24.01
CA LEU A 188 13.38 3.40 -24.46
C LEU A 188 14.89 3.36 -24.72
N LYS A 189 15.30 3.28 -25.99
CA LYS A 189 16.71 3.39 -26.41
C LYS A 189 17.31 4.65 -25.78
N GLY A 190 18.08 4.51 -24.70
CA GLY A 190 18.75 5.60 -24.02
C GLY A 190 18.33 5.91 -22.58
N GLY A 191 17.37 5.19 -22.02
CA GLY A 191 16.95 5.36 -20.62
C GLY A 191 18.04 4.95 -19.63
N LYS A 192 19.05 5.80 -19.44
CA LYS A 192 19.97 5.70 -18.30
C LYS A 192 19.22 6.21 -17.07
N VAL A 193 19.27 5.46 -15.97
CA VAL A 193 18.97 6.03 -14.66
C VAL A 193 19.86 7.25 -14.49
N THR A 194 19.29 8.43 -14.50
CA THR A 194 20.03 9.69 -14.50
C THR A 194 20.55 10.07 -13.12
N SER A 195 20.06 9.40 -12.06
CA SER A 195 20.57 9.59 -10.70
C SER A 195 21.76 8.67 -10.41
N ALA A 196 22.84 9.25 -9.90
CA ALA A 196 23.98 8.53 -9.34
C ALA A 196 23.83 8.27 -7.83
N ASP A 197 22.75 8.75 -7.23
CA ASP A 197 22.55 8.76 -5.78
C ASP A 197 22.33 7.38 -5.20
N SER A 198 22.95 7.12 -4.06
CA SER A 198 22.78 5.89 -3.29
C SER A 198 21.96 6.17 -2.04
N LEU A 199 20.84 5.46 -1.88
CA LEU A 199 19.98 5.53 -0.70
C LEU A 199 20.65 4.80 0.48
N LYS A 200 20.93 5.52 1.54
CA LYS A 200 21.44 4.92 2.79
C LYS A 200 20.27 4.52 3.67
N VAL A 201 20.11 3.22 3.91
CA VAL A 201 19.04 2.65 4.74
C VAL A 201 19.58 2.28 6.10
N ASN A 202 19.22 3.07 7.11
CA ASN A 202 19.55 2.80 8.50
C ASN A 202 18.46 1.93 9.11
N SER A 203 18.62 0.61 9.04
CA SER A 203 17.65 -0.34 9.60
C SER A 203 18.35 -1.50 10.27
N ARG A 204 17.78 -2.00 11.37
CA ARG A 204 18.22 -3.23 11.97
C ARG A 204 17.89 -4.41 11.06
N VAL A 205 18.84 -5.30 10.89
CA VAL A 205 18.69 -6.52 10.10
C VAL A 205 19.21 -7.72 10.90
N SER A 206 18.54 -8.84 10.75
CA SER A 206 18.86 -10.07 11.47
C SER A 206 19.96 -10.88 10.77
N ASP A 207 19.96 -10.83 9.45
CA ASP A 207 20.79 -11.62 8.56
C ASP A 207 20.97 -10.93 7.19
N PRO A 208 21.82 -11.44 6.29
CA PRO A 208 22.02 -10.87 4.95
C PRO A 208 20.74 -10.86 4.11
N ASP A 209 19.86 -11.85 4.24
CA ASP A 209 18.61 -11.93 3.46
C ASP A 209 17.65 -10.82 3.86
N SER A 210 17.50 -10.56 5.17
CA SER A 210 16.70 -9.42 5.64
C SER A 210 17.30 -8.08 5.21
N ALA A 211 18.63 -7.98 5.11
CA ALA A 211 19.30 -6.78 4.58
C ALA A 211 18.98 -6.56 3.09
N ARG A 212 19.03 -7.64 2.30
CA ARG A 212 18.67 -7.63 0.89
C ARG A 212 17.23 -7.18 0.69
N ILE A 213 16.28 -7.85 1.34
CA ILE A 213 14.85 -7.53 1.23
C ILE A 213 14.58 -6.07 1.59
N LYS A 214 15.19 -5.57 2.67
CA LYS A 214 15.00 -4.17 3.09
C LYS A 214 15.62 -3.17 2.13
N ALA A 215 16.79 -3.46 1.55
CA ALA A 215 17.43 -2.59 0.57
C ALA A 215 16.60 -2.53 -0.71
N ASP A 216 16.20 -3.69 -1.25
CA ASP A 216 15.37 -3.80 -2.45
C ASP A 216 14.02 -3.12 -2.27
N SER A 217 13.37 -3.34 -1.11
CA SER A 217 12.08 -2.71 -0.79
C SER A 217 12.19 -1.20 -0.62
N ALA A 218 13.24 -0.70 0.02
CA ALA A 218 13.48 0.72 0.19
C ALA A 218 13.71 1.40 -1.16
N LEU A 219 14.55 0.79 -2.02
CA LEU A 219 14.85 1.29 -3.34
C LEU A 219 13.59 1.31 -4.23
N ALA A 220 12.86 0.19 -4.27
CA ALA A 220 11.61 0.10 -5.03
C ALA A 220 10.59 1.14 -4.58
N ARG A 221 10.42 1.35 -3.27
CA ARG A 221 9.49 2.33 -2.71
C ARG A 221 9.87 3.76 -3.05
N HIS A 222 11.16 4.12 -2.97
CA HIS A 222 11.61 5.47 -3.34
C HIS A 222 11.46 5.72 -4.84
N ASN A 223 11.85 4.75 -5.66
CA ASN A 223 11.76 4.88 -7.11
C ASN A 223 10.32 4.77 -7.65
N GLU A 224 9.37 4.30 -6.84
CA GLU A 224 7.95 4.29 -7.17
C GLU A 224 7.39 5.71 -7.36
N TYR A 225 7.94 6.70 -6.66
CA TYR A 225 7.55 8.10 -6.81
C TYR A 225 8.10 8.77 -8.06
N GLN A 226 8.96 8.10 -8.84
CA GLN A 226 9.43 8.61 -10.12
C GLN A 226 8.25 8.94 -11.03
N GLN A 227 7.30 8.01 -11.13
CA GLN A 227 6.10 8.20 -11.92
C GLN A 227 4.88 8.18 -10.99
N ASN A 228 4.12 9.25 -11.00
CA ASN A 228 2.89 9.38 -10.25
C ASN A 228 1.87 10.20 -11.04
N GLY A 229 0.60 10.07 -10.67
CA GLY A 229 -0.44 10.83 -11.34
C GLY A 229 -1.83 10.57 -10.78
N SER A 230 -2.77 11.29 -11.33
CA SER A 230 -4.21 11.16 -11.04
C SER A 230 -5.01 11.11 -12.34
N LEU A 231 -6.03 10.28 -12.34
CA LEU A 231 -6.97 10.12 -13.44
C LEU A 231 -8.38 10.33 -12.90
N THR A 232 -9.21 11.06 -13.64
CA THR A 232 -10.64 11.17 -13.39
C THR A 232 -11.37 10.63 -14.62
N LEU A 233 -12.25 9.67 -14.41
CA LEU A 233 -13.00 9.03 -15.49
C LEU A 233 -14.43 8.73 -15.02
N THR A 234 -15.30 8.39 -15.96
CA THR A 234 -16.65 7.91 -15.65
C THR A 234 -16.56 6.69 -14.74
N GLY A 235 -17.43 6.63 -13.74
CA GLY A 235 -17.37 5.65 -12.65
C GLY A 235 -17.23 4.22 -13.15
N THR A 236 -16.17 3.55 -12.72
CA THR A 236 -15.94 2.13 -13.00
C THR A 236 -15.68 1.44 -11.65
N PRO A 237 -16.68 0.74 -11.10
CA PRO A 237 -16.60 0.17 -9.74
C PRO A 237 -15.39 -0.74 -9.52
N GLN A 238 -14.92 -1.43 -10.58
CA GLN A 238 -13.79 -2.35 -10.50
C GLN A 238 -12.43 -1.68 -10.29
N LEU A 239 -12.31 -0.37 -10.52
CA LEU A 239 -11.05 0.37 -10.33
C LEU A 239 -10.86 0.71 -8.84
N THR A 240 -10.28 -0.22 -8.10
CA THR A 240 -10.01 -0.08 -6.67
C THR A 240 -8.51 -0.10 -6.37
N ALA A 241 -8.12 0.42 -5.20
CA ALA A 241 -6.72 0.38 -4.77
C ALA A 241 -6.18 -1.07 -4.70
N GLY A 242 -5.01 -1.28 -5.27
CA GLY A 242 -4.35 -2.58 -5.42
C GLY A 242 -4.52 -3.20 -6.81
N ASN A 243 -5.43 -2.69 -7.65
CA ASN A 243 -5.58 -3.13 -9.03
C ASN A 243 -4.56 -2.44 -9.94
N LYS A 244 -4.20 -3.11 -11.03
CA LYS A 244 -3.32 -2.59 -12.07
C LYS A 244 -4.14 -2.18 -13.28
N ILE A 245 -3.78 -1.05 -13.87
CA ILE A 245 -4.32 -0.55 -15.14
C ILE A 245 -3.18 -0.41 -16.15
N GLU A 246 -3.51 -0.36 -17.41
CA GLU A 246 -2.57 -0.06 -18.47
C GLU A 246 -2.97 1.22 -19.19
N LEU A 247 -2.05 2.17 -19.25
CA LEU A 247 -2.24 3.42 -20.00
C LEU A 247 -1.69 3.24 -21.41
N VAL A 248 -2.53 3.45 -22.42
CA VAL A 248 -2.20 3.31 -23.83
C VAL A 248 -2.31 4.67 -24.49
N SER A 249 -1.32 5.04 -25.31
CA SER A 249 -1.25 6.32 -26.03
C SER A 249 -1.08 7.56 -25.12
N PHE A 250 -0.42 7.43 -23.99
CA PHE A 250 0.00 8.53 -23.11
C PHE A 250 1.48 8.92 -23.33
N GLY A 251 2.04 8.64 -24.51
CA GLY A 251 3.43 8.92 -24.85
C GLY A 251 4.39 8.11 -23.97
N GLN A 252 5.39 8.77 -23.42
CA GLN A 252 6.39 8.14 -22.54
C GLN A 252 5.81 7.62 -21.21
N LEU A 253 4.61 8.07 -20.84
CA LEU A 253 3.91 7.64 -19.62
C LEU A 253 2.91 6.49 -19.88
N SER A 254 2.92 5.94 -21.09
CA SER A 254 2.18 4.70 -21.40
C SER A 254 2.79 3.51 -20.68
N GLY A 255 1.97 2.54 -20.32
CA GLY A 255 2.38 1.31 -19.67
C GLY A 255 1.56 0.97 -18.42
N PRO A 256 2.05 0.02 -17.59
CA PRO A 256 1.32 -0.46 -16.44
C PRO A 256 1.42 0.50 -15.25
N TRP A 257 0.27 0.77 -14.62
CA TRP A 257 0.15 1.62 -13.42
C TRP A 257 -0.60 0.88 -12.32
N LEU A 258 -0.12 0.99 -11.09
CA LEU A 258 -0.79 0.44 -9.91
C LEU A 258 -1.65 1.52 -9.25
N ILE A 259 -2.92 1.23 -9.03
CA ILE A 259 -3.83 2.14 -8.33
C ILE A 259 -3.52 2.09 -6.83
N THR A 260 -3.03 3.18 -6.28
CA THR A 260 -2.77 3.31 -4.83
C THR A 260 -3.96 3.83 -4.06
N THR A 261 -4.78 4.66 -4.69
CA THR A 261 -5.99 5.25 -4.10
C THR A 261 -7.07 5.35 -5.16
N ALA A 262 -8.29 4.99 -4.81
CA ALA A 262 -9.48 5.19 -5.64
C ALA A 262 -10.56 5.91 -4.82
N ARG A 263 -11.18 6.92 -5.43
CA ARG A 263 -12.34 7.63 -4.89
C ARG A 263 -13.48 7.53 -5.89
N HIS A 264 -14.60 7.01 -5.46
CA HIS A 264 -15.82 6.97 -6.25
C HIS A 264 -16.80 8.02 -5.72
N ALA A 265 -17.43 8.74 -6.62
CA ALA A 265 -18.48 9.72 -6.34
C ALA A 265 -19.65 9.44 -7.29
N PHE A 266 -20.87 9.58 -6.78
CA PHE A 266 -22.14 9.34 -7.49
C PHE A 266 -23.03 10.58 -7.39
#